data_035dc8d88af80628e6086b6c3c49abd3
#
_entry.id   035dc8d88af80628e6086b6c3c49abd3
#
_cell.length_a   1.000
_cell.length_b   1.000
_cell.length_c   1.000
_cell.angle_alpha   90.00
_cell.angle_beta   90.00
_cell.angle_gamma   90.00
#
_symmetry.space_group_name_H-M   'P 1'
#
loop_
_entity.id
_entity.type
_entity.pdbx_description
1 polymer ?
#
loop_
_entity_poly.entity_id
_entity_poly.type
_entity_poly.pdbx_seq_one_letter_code
_entity_poly.pdbx_strand_id
1 'polypeptide(L)'
;MNSSTALVRVHELTKTFGATRAVRSVSLSFTEGEIIGLVGENGAGKSTLAKMIAGVYTADSGRIEFAGSEVSFRSPFEALRTGVAMMAQEIMLVPDATVIENVFLGSTPRRGIAPNKSKMRSDFKELLELTKFELDPKAVVSRLRLADQQKVEILRSLSRNAKLIIMDEPSASLTADEVARLHATIRELARRGVTILLISHFLEEVLELTTTTIVMRDGEVVKAGPTKDETIDSLVSGMVGRSLETRYFDNDSAATQQVRFSVDGLTNSALHDISFEIHQGEILGLAGLIGAGRTEIARAIFGADALDSGTVTLEGKKLSVTSPRDAIKQGIYMIPENRKEEGLILEASISENMMLSTLKRYRKAGSLSTRKLGKRAVELAGEVDLRYSKITQSALSLSGGNQQKILFGRAVEVAPKVLIVDEPTRGVDIAAKRAIHETLLDLAKSGMSILFISSEIEEVLGVCDRVLVIHQGKVQVQFTAPFNQKQVVAAFFGQTSGAKHD
;
A
#
# COMPACT_ATOMS: atom_id res chain seq x y z
N MET A 1 -1.16 40.25 16.56
CA MET A 1 -0.64 39.23 15.67
C MET A 1 0.46 38.50 16.43
N ASN A 2 0.15 37.34 17.04
CA ASN A 2 1.15 36.52 17.70
C ASN A 2 2.06 35.94 16.60
N SER A 3 3.33 36.34 16.59
CA SER A 3 4.35 35.69 15.78
C SER A 3 4.57 34.28 16.34
N SER A 4 3.82 33.29 15.83
CA SER A 4 4.07 31.89 16.17
C SER A 4 5.49 31.55 15.70
N THR A 5 6.34 31.23 16.66
CA THR A 5 7.75 30.93 16.40
C THR A 5 7.81 29.60 15.66
N ALA A 6 8.46 29.57 14.52
CA ALA A 6 8.65 28.31 13.77
C ALA A 6 9.47 27.35 14.61
N LEU A 7 8.97 26.13 14.82
CA LEU A 7 9.71 25.04 15.51
C LEU A 7 10.82 24.48 14.62
N VAL A 8 10.53 24.30 13.34
CA VAL A 8 11.50 23.81 12.34
C VAL A 8 11.56 24.77 11.18
N ARG A 9 12.76 25.11 10.72
CA ARG A 9 13.00 25.75 9.41
C ARG A 9 14.02 24.93 8.65
N VAL A 10 13.72 24.71 7.39
CA VAL A 10 14.57 24.03 6.45
C VAL A 10 14.92 25.02 5.36
N HIS A 11 16.21 25.21 5.07
CA HIS A 11 16.71 26.15 4.09
C HIS A 11 17.49 25.43 3.01
N GLU A 12 16.98 25.45 1.77
CA GLU A 12 17.62 24.95 0.55
C GLU A 12 18.23 23.55 0.67
N LEU A 13 17.55 22.66 1.41
CA LEU A 13 18.04 21.31 1.66
C LEU A 13 18.12 20.52 0.36
N THR A 14 19.28 19.89 0.15
CA THR A 14 19.54 19.07 -1.04
C THR A 14 20.12 17.73 -0.64
N LYS A 15 19.69 16.65 -1.34
CA LYS A 15 20.23 15.31 -1.18
C LYS A 15 20.28 14.56 -2.50
N THR A 16 21.43 13.97 -2.78
CA THR A 16 21.68 13.19 -4.00
C THR A 16 22.16 11.79 -3.64
N PHE A 17 21.65 10.77 -4.31
CA PHE A 17 22.10 9.39 -4.20
C PHE A 17 22.54 8.89 -5.58
N GLY A 18 23.84 8.73 -5.77
CA GLY A 18 24.40 8.42 -7.09
C GLY A 18 24.01 9.46 -8.14
N ALA A 19 23.28 9.06 -9.17
CA ALA A 19 22.79 9.96 -10.22
C ALA A 19 21.43 10.60 -9.88
N THR A 20 20.75 10.18 -8.81
CA THR A 20 19.40 10.63 -8.47
C THR A 20 19.43 11.73 -7.43
N ARG A 21 18.92 12.91 -7.80
CA ARG A 21 18.74 14.05 -6.89
C ARG A 21 17.39 13.91 -6.18
N ALA A 22 17.41 13.28 -5.01
CA ALA A 22 16.18 12.91 -4.28
C ALA A 22 15.49 14.09 -3.60
N VAL A 23 16.24 15.12 -3.20
CA VAL A 23 15.71 16.39 -2.67
C VAL A 23 16.49 17.53 -3.31
N ARG A 24 15.78 18.57 -3.79
CA ARG A 24 16.33 19.65 -4.61
C ARG A 24 15.98 21.01 -3.99
N SER A 25 16.92 21.58 -3.24
CA SER A 25 16.82 22.93 -2.68
C SER A 25 15.49 23.23 -1.96
N VAL A 26 15.05 22.29 -1.11
CA VAL A 26 13.77 22.39 -0.40
C VAL A 26 13.89 23.36 0.77
N SER A 27 12.94 24.32 0.84
CA SER A 27 12.79 25.27 1.95
C SER A 27 11.38 25.17 2.52
N LEU A 28 11.25 24.97 3.85
CA LEU A 28 10.00 24.76 4.59
C LEU A 28 10.07 25.37 5.99
N SER A 29 8.91 25.62 6.58
CA SER A 29 8.82 25.97 8.00
C SER A 29 7.59 25.30 8.65
N PHE A 30 7.75 24.79 9.86
CA PHE A 30 6.69 24.18 10.66
C PHE A 30 6.52 24.96 11.96
N THR A 31 5.27 25.21 12.33
CA THR A 31 4.92 25.90 13.57
C THR A 31 4.71 24.89 14.71
N GLU A 32 4.92 25.30 15.94
CA GLU A 32 4.69 24.46 17.12
C GLU A 32 3.20 24.08 17.22
N GLY A 33 2.92 22.79 17.46
CA GLY A 33 1.57 22.24 17.55
C GLY A 33 0.82 22.09 16.22
N GLU A 34 1.49 22.29 15.09
CA GLU A 34 0.93 22.13 13.74
C GLU A 34 0.90 20.67 13.33
N ILE A 35 -0.14 20.27 12.59
CA ILE A 35 -0.20 18.98 11.89
C ILE A 35 0.02 19.23 10.41
N ILE A 36 1.15 18.81 9.89
CA ILE A 36 1.58 19.04 8.51
C ILE A 36 1.43 17.75 7.72
N GLY A 37 0.70 17.79 6.61
CA GLY A 37 0.63 16.71 5.64
C GLY A 37 1.72 16.87 4.56
N LEU A 38 2.52 15.84 4.36
CA LEU A 38 3.51 15.79 3.28
C LEU A 38 3.06 14.74 2.26
N VAL A 39 2.59 15.20 1.11
CA VAL A 39 2.07 14.37 0.04
C VAL A 39 2.94 14.45 -1.22
N GLY A 40 2.83 13.47 -2.10
CA GLY A 40 3.58 13.36 -3.35
C GLY A 40 3.66 11.92 -3.81
N GLU A 41 4.03 11.69 -5.07
CA GLU A 41 4.23 10.34 -5.60
C GLU A 41 5.37 9.59 -4.90
N ASN A 42 5.41 8.26 -5.09
CA ASN A 42 6.56 7.45 -4.66
C ASN A 42 7.81 7.89 -5.45
N GLY A 43 8.89 8.15 -4.72
CA GLY A 43 10.09 8.74 -5.33
C GLY A 43 10.13 10.28 -5.35
N ALA A 44 9.06 10.98 -4.95
CA ALA A 44 9.02 12.45 -4.89
C ALA A 44 9.99 13.08 -3.85
N GLY A 45 10.66 12.27 -3.03
CA GLY A 45 11.64 12.75 -2.04
C GLY A 45 11.11 12.91 -0.61
N LYS A 46 9.82 12.62 -0.33
CA LYS A 46 9.18 12.78 0.99
C LYS A 46 9.93 12.10 2.13
N SER A 47 10.11 10.79 2.03
CA SER A 47 10.80 10.01 3.07
C SER A 47 12.29 10.38 3.17
N THR A 48 12.92 10.86 2.08
CA THR A 48 14.30 11.38 2.12
C THR A 48 14.37 12.68 2.91
N LEU A 49 13.46 13.62 2.67
CA LEU A 49 13.35 14.87 3.41
C LEU A 49 13.09 14.60 4.90
N ALA A 50 12.13 13.72 5.22
CA ALA A 50 11.82 13.31 6.58
C ALA A 50 13.03 12.69 7.29
N LYS A 51 13.76 11.81 6.60
CA LYS A 51 14.98 11.17 7.12
C LYS A 51 16.13 12.16 7.34
N MET A 52 16.23 13.23 6.55
CA MET A 52 17.20 14.31 6.81
C MET A 52 16.82 15.11 8.07
N ILE A 53 15.54 15.48 8.22
CA ILE A 53 15.06 16.20 9.42
C ILE A 53 15.23 15.33 10.67
N ALA A 54 15.08 14.01 10.57
CA ALA A 54 15.27 13.05 11.64
C ALA A 54 16.74 12.63 11.88
N GLY A 55 17.70 13.17 11.14
CA GLY A 55 19.12 12.85 11.28
C GLY A 55 19.53 11.44 10.84
N VAL A 56 18.70 10.76 10.04
CA VAL A 56 19.02 9.47 9.41
C VAL A 56 19.96 9.69 8.21
N TYR A 57 19.72 10.76 7.46
CA TYR A 57 20.59 11.19 6.35
C TYR A 57 21.14 12.58 6.62
N THR A 58 22.41 12.78 6.29
CA THR A 58 23.03 14.10 6.26
C THR A 58 22.71 14.77 4.92
N ALA A 59 22.31 16.04 4.93
CA ALA A 59 22.13 16.83 3.74
C ALA A 59 23.47 17.06 3.02
N ASP A 60 23.45 17.16 1.68
CA ASP A 60 24.62 17.50 0.89
C ASP A 60 24.84 19.02 0.88
N SER A 61 23.75 19.81 0.97
CA SER A 61 23.76 21.26 1.13
C SER A 61 22.48 21.76 1.81
N GLY A 62 22.48 23.03 2.23
CA GLY A 62 21.39 23.63 3.00
C GLY A 62 21.59 23.48 4.52
N ARG A 63 20.60 23.96 5.31
CA ARG A 63 20.65 23.88 6.76
C ARG A 63 19.27 23.64 7.37
N ILE A 64 19.25 23.12 8.58
CA ILE A 64 18.04 22.90 9.38
C ILE A 64 18.19 23.75 10.67
N GLU A 65 17.13 24.50 11.00
CA GLU A 65 16.98 25.17 12.28
C GLU A 65 15.88 24.45 13.08
N PHE A 66 16.13 24.15 14.35
CA PHE A 66 15.18 23.56 15.27
C PHE A 66 15.09 24.40 16.54
N ALA A 67 13.88 24.83 16.91
CA ALA A 67 13.62 25.72 18.06
C ALA A 67 14.52 26.96 18.06
N GLY A 68 14.75 27.59 16.89
CA GLY A 68 15.54 28.79 16.70
C GLY A 68 17.06 28.61 16.68
N SER A 69 17.56 27.38 16.73
CA SER A 69 18.98 27.07 16.66
C SER A 69 19.30 26.23 15.42
N GLU A 70 20.40 26.53 14.73
CA GLU A 70 20.88 25.68 13.64
C GLU A 70 21.35 24.33 14.21
N VAL A 71 20.90 23.25 13.56
CA VAL A 71 21.21 21.87 13.97
C VAL A 71 21.79 21.08 12.81
N SER A 72 22.74 20.21 13.12
CA SER A 72 23.30 19.24 12.17
C SER A 72 23.39 17.90 12.86
N PHE A 73 22.36 17.07 12.65
CA PHE A 73 22.29 15.75 13.28
C PHE A 73 23.23 14.77 12.57
N ARG A 74 24.09 14.09 13.35
CA ARG A 74 24.96 13.02 12.87
C ARG A 74 24.33 11.64 13.04
N SER A 75 23.22 11.57 13.77
CA SER A 75 22.50 10.33 14.03
C SER A 75 21.06 10.60 14.46
N PRO A 76 20.15 9.62 14.29
CA PRO A 76 18.78 9.71 14.82
C PRO A 76 18.73 9.88 16.34
N PHE A 77 19.76 9.41 17.05
CA PHE A 77 19.83 9.56 18.50
C PHE A 77 20.07 11.02 18.92
N GLU A 78 20.89 11.77 18.18
CA GLU A 78 21.07 13.21 18.41
C GLU A 78 19.78 13.99 18.11
N ALA A 79 19.10 13.68 17.01
CA ALA A 79 17.81 14.27 16.67
C ALA A 79 16.75 14.01 17.76
N LEU A 80 16.70 12.78 18.26
CA LEU A 80 15.80 12.40 19.35
C LEU A 80 16.07 13.20 20.64
N ARG A 81 17.34 13.36 21.02
CA ARG A 81 17.73 14.16 22.21
C ARG A 81 17.39 15.64 22.07
N THR A 82 17.34 16.15 20.84
CA THR A 82 16.94 17.52 20.55
C THR A 82 15.41 17.68 20.53
N GLY A 83 14.67 16.57 20.41
CA GLY A 83 13.21 16.55 20.44
C GLY A 83 12.56 16.19 19.09
N VAL A 84 13.27 15.54 18.17
CA VAL A 84 12.75 15.02 16.91
C VAL A 84 12.65 13.49 16.99
N ALA A 85 11.44 12.92 16.89
CA ALA A 85 11.22 11.49 16.79
C ALA A 85 10.71 11.15 15.39
N MET A 86 11.10 9.99 14.87
CA MET A 86 10.61 9.47 13.59
C MET A 86 10.08 8.05 13.78
N MET A 87 8.90 7.81 13.25
CA MET A 87 8.35 6.51 12.99
C MET A 87 8.62 6.18 11.51
N ALA A 88 9.37 5.12 11.26
CA ALA A 88 9.72 4.71 9.90
C ALA A 88 8.59 3.92 9.25
N GLN A 89 8.56 3.89 7.92
CA GLN A 89 7.60 3.13 7.12
C GLN A 89 7.69 1.62 7.36
N GLU A 90 8.90 1.08 7.50
CA GLU A 90 9.09 -0.33 7.86
C GLU A 90 9.11 -0.48 9.38
N ILE A 91 8.39 -1.49 9.88
CA ILE A 91 8.34 -1.80 11.32
C ILE A 91 9.72 -2.30 11.77
N MET A 92 10.38 -1.51 12.63
CA MET A 92 11.72 -1.81 13.13
C MET A 92 11.67 -2.18 14.62
N LEU A 93 10.95 -3.25 14.95
CA LEU A 93 10.85 -3.78 16.30
C LEU A 93 11.86 -4.92 16.52
N VAL A 94 12.25 -5.14 17.79
CA VAL A 94 13.04 -6.30 18.18
C VAL A 94 12.10 -7.49 18.35
N PRO A 95 12.14 -8.51 17.47
CA PRO A 95 11.10 -9.55 17.41
C PRO A 95 10.96 -10.36 18.69
N ASP A 96 12.08 -10.66 19.37
CA ASP A 96 12.13 -11.51 20.57
C ASP A 96 11.91 -10.73 21.88
N ALA A 97 11.81 -9.40 21.80
CA ALA A 97 11.54 -8.57 22.97
C ALA A 97 10.02 -8.38 23.16
N THR A 98 9.64 -8.06 24.40
CA THR A 98 8.26 -7.76 24.74
C THR A 98 7.80 -6.40 24.18
N VAL A 99 6.48 -6.19 24.13
CA VAL A 99 5.85 -4.92 23.75
C VAL A 99 6.42 -3.76 24.55
N ILE A 100 6.44 -3.86 25.89
CA ILE A 100 6.91 -2.77 26.75
C ILE A 100 8.41 -2.49 26.57
N GLU A 101 9.22 -3.51 26.32
CA GLU A 101 10.65 -3.34 26.03
C GLU A 101 10.88 -2.63 24.71
N ASN A 102 10.10 -2.97 23.67
CA ASN A 102 10.15 -2.28 22.37
C ASN A 102 9.71 -0.82 22.48
N VAL A 103 8.62 -0.53 23.20
CA VAL A 103 8.12 0.85 23.38
C VAL A 103 9.17 1.75 24.02
N PHE A 104 9.89 1.27 25.04
CA PHE A 104 10.91 2.07 25.72
C PHE A 104 12.33 1.84 25.20
N LEU A 105 12.51 1.15 24.09
CA LEU A 105 13.83 0.93 23.51
C LEU A 105 14.48 2.28 23.11
N GLY A 106 15.65 2.56 23.67
CA GLY A 106 16.37 3.82 23.47
C GLY A 106 15.91 4.99 24.37
N SER A 107 14.76 4.86 25.07
CA SER A 107 14.23 5.86 26.01
C SER A 107 13.89 5.26 27.40
N THR A 108 14.49 4.13 27.73
CA THR A 108 14.18 3.37 28.94
C THR A 108 14.35 4.23 30.22
N PRO A 109 13.28 4.45 31.00
CA PRO A 109 13.39 5.11 32.33
C PRO A 109 14.34 4.35 33.22
N ARG A 110 15.25 5.07 33.89
CA ARG A 110 16.29 4.46 34.75
C ARG A 110 16.19 4.94 36.18
N ARG A 111 16.59 4.06 37.09
CA ARG A 111 16.87 4.38 38.50
C ARG A 111 18.32 4.01 38.76
N GLY A 112 19.23 4.99 38.70
CA GLY A 112 20.67 4.73 38.64
C GLY A 112 21.03 4.03 37.32
N ILE A 113 21.74 2.90 37.40
CA ILE A 113 22.18 2.11 36.23
C ILE A 113 21.07 1.18 35.74
N ALA A 114 20.12 0.78 36.57
CA ALA A 114 19.10 -0.22 36.25
C ALA A 114 17.83 0.41 35.67
N PRO A 115 17.11 -0.33 34.75
CA PRO A 115 15.79 0.07 34.27
C PRO A 115 14.77 0.22 35.40
N ASN A 116 14.00 1.30 35.39
CA ASN A 116 12.90 1.51 36.33
C ASN A 116 11.62 0.86 35.81
N LYS A 117 11.44 -0.43 36.09
CA LYS A 117 10.30 -1.23 35.63
C LYS A 117 8.94 -0.69 36.12
N SER A 118 8.88 -0.08 37.29
CA SER A 118 7.65 0.52 37.83
C SER A 118 7.24 1.74 37.00
N LYS A 119 8.18 2.62 36.69
CA LYS A 119 7.93 3.80 35.86
C LYS A 119 7.59 3.39 34.43
N MET A 120 8.30 2.43 33.85
CA MET A 120 7.94 1.89 32.52
C MET A 120 6.49 1.43 32.45
N ARG A 121 5.99 0.72 33.48
CA ARG A 121 4.59 0.25 33.51
C ARG A 121 3.60 1.39 33.64
N SER A 122 3.92 2.40 34.49
CA SER A 122 3.07 3.58 34.64
C SER A 122 2.98 4.36 33.33
N ASP A 123 4.14 4.67 32.72
CA ASP A 123 4.21 5.43 31.49
C ASP A 123 3.53 4.67 30.31
N PHE A 124 3.69 3.34 30.28
CA PHE A 124 3.02 2.50 29.29
C PHE A 124 1.48 2.55 29.43
N LYS A 125 0.98 2.52 30.68
CA LYS A 125 -0.45 2.66 30.94
C LYS A 125 -0.98 4.02 30.49
N GLU A 126 -0.26 5.09 30.75
CA GLU A 126 -0.62 6.44 30.27
C GLU A 126 -0.69 6.51 28.73
N LEU A 127 0.27 5.86 28.03
CA LEU A 127 0.26 5.75 26.59
C LEU A 127 -0.97 4.98 26.05
N LEU A 128 -1.35 3.88 26.71
CA LEU A 128 -2.56 3.13 26.34
C LEU A 128 -3.83 3.94 26.61
N GLU A 129 -3.88 4.69 27.71
CA GLU A 129 -5.01 5.59 28.02
C GLU A 129 -5.13 6.74 27.00
N LEU A 130 -4.01 7.27 26.51
CA LEU A 130 -3.97 8.32 25.49
C LEU A 130 -4.45 7.79 24.13
N THR A 131 -3.94 6.63 23.72
CA THR A 131 -4.18 6.08 22.36
C THR A 131 -5.44 5.21 22.28
N LYS A 132 -5.96 4.76 23.42
CA LYS A 132 -7.03 3.74 23.51
C LYS A 132 -6.68 2.44 22.79
N PHE A 133 -5.39 2.15 22.63
CA PHE A 133 -4.93 0.87 22.09
C PHE A 133 -4.99 -0.22 23.15
N GLU A 134 -5.27 -1.43 22.71
CA GLU A 134 -5.28 -2.63 23.54
C GLU A 134 -4.05 -3.48 23.18
N LEU A 135 -3.07 -3.55 24.10
CA LEU A 135 -1.85 -4.32 23.94
C LEU A 135 -1.41 -4.91 25.31
N ASP A 136 -1.05 -6.19 25.31
CA ASP A 136 -0.40 -6.79 26.47
C ASP A 136 1.08 -6.37 26.55
N PRO A 137 1.53 -5.67 27.62
CA PRO A 137 2.91 -5.25 27.76
C PRO A 137 3.92 -6.41 27.76
N LYS A 138 3.48 -7.64 28.09
CA LYS A 138 4.33 -8.82 28.17
C LYS A 138 4.34 -9.66 26.89
N ALA A 139 3.47 -9.39 25.94
CA ALA A 139 3.43 -10.12 24.67
C ALA A 139 4.75 -9.96 23.92
N VAL A 140 5.25 -11.03 23.30
CA VAL A 140 6.44 -11.02 22.45
C VAL A 140 6.04 -10.52 21.06
N VAL A 141 6.78 -9.54 20.53
CA VAL A 141 6.41 -8.82 19.30
C VAL A 141 6.30 -9.72 18.09
N SER A 142 7.18 -10.73 17.93
CA SER A 142 7.12 -11.69 16.82
C SER A 142 5.83 -12.50 16.75
N ARG A 143 5.04 -12.55 17.82
CA ARG A 143 3.73 -13.26 17.88
C ARG A 143 2.53 -12.35 17.63
N LEU A 144 2.76 -11.05 17.46
CA LEU A 144 1.71 -10.08 17.22
C LEU A 144 1.35 -10.02 15.73
N ARG A 145 0.09 -9.72 15.44
CA ARG A 145 -0.36 -9.37 14.09
C ARG A 145 0.31 -8.06 13.66
N LEU A 146 0.43 -7.84 12.36
CA LEU A 146 1.06 -6.66 11.78
C LEU A 146 0.47 -5.34 12.31
N ALA A 147 -0.86 -5.26 12.43
CA ALA A 147 -1.56 -4.11 13.00
C ALA A 147 -1.14 -3.82 14.47
N ASP A 148 -0.95 -4.86 15.28
CA ASP A 148 -0.53 -4.69 16.68
C ASP A 148 0.96 -4.29 16.77
N GLN A 149 1.81 -4.80 15.86
CA GLN A 149 3.19 -4.33 15.72
C GLN A 149 3.25 -2.84 15.35
N GLN A 150 2.38 -2.38 14.46
CA GLN A 150 2.23 -0.97 14.10
C GLN A 150 1.87 -0.10 15.31
N LYS A 151 0.93 -0.55 16.16
CA LYS A 151 0.58 0.14 17.42
C LYS A 151 1.79 0.24 18.36
N VAL A 152 2.64 -0.80 18.44
CA VAL A 152 3.86 -0.75 19.24
C VAL A 152 4.83 0.33 18.74
N GLU A 153 5.01 0.47 17.42
CA GLU A 153 5.81 1.55 16.80
C GLU A 153 5.26 2.94 17.13
N ILE A 154 3.94 3.11 17.05
CA ILE A 154 3.28 4.37 17.43
C ILE A 154 3.56 4.69 18.90
N LEU A 155 3.31 3.74 19.82
CA LEU A 155 3.58 3.93 21.25
C LEU A 155 5.06 4.22 21.52
N ARG A 156 5.98 3.59 20.80
CA ARG A 156 7.42 3.86 20.90
C ARG A 156 7.76 5.30 20.52
N SER A 157 7.17 5.82 19.46
CA SER A 157 7.37 7.20 19.04
C SER A 157 6.82 8.19 20.05
N LEU A 158 5.64 7.90 20.63
CA LEU A 158 5.00 8.74 21.64
C LEU A 158 5.76 8.72 23.00
N SER A 159 6.39 7.60 23.35
CA SER A 159 7.15 7.47 24.62
C SER A 159 8.36 8.41 24.72
N ARG A 160 8.75 9.04 23.64
CA ARG A 160 10.01 9.79 23.50
C ARG A 160 9.91 11.27 23.86
N ASN A 161 8.73 11.77 24.24
CA ASN A 161 8.47 13.19 24.59
C ASN A 161 9.04 14.18 23.55
N ALA A 162 8.89 13.85 22.27
CA ALA A 162 9.38 14.68 21.18
C ALA A 162 8.53 15.94 20.97
N LYS A 163 9.16 17.04 20.53
CA LYS A 163 8.47 18.25 20.08
C LYS A 163 7.99 18.14 18.63
N LEU A 164 8.71 17.36 17.82
CA LEU A 164 8.35 16.98 16.45
C LEU A 164 8.28 15.46 16.34
N ILE A 165 7.15 14.95 15.88
CA ILE A 165 7.00 13.54 15.53
C ILE A 165 6.77 13.44 14.04
N ILE A 166 7.64 12.71 13.34
CA ILE A 166 7.51 12.39 11.93
C ILE A 166 6.89 11.01 11.82
N MET A 167 5.75 10.91 11.15
CA MET A 167 5.01 9.65 10.95
C MET A 167 4.96 9.34 9.45
N ASP A 168 5.62 8.26 9.04
CA ASP A 168 5.67 7.81 7.64
C ASP A 168 4.69 6.64 7.47
N GLU A 169 3.54 6.91 6.85
CA GLU A 169 2.43 5.97 6.61
C GLU A 169 1.89 5.24 7.86
N PRO A 170 1.53 5.94 8.94
CA PRO A 170 1.19 5.31 10.21
C PRO A 170 -0.09 4.48 10.18
N SER A 171 -1.00 4.73 9.23
CA SER A 171 -2.34 4.12 9.11
C SER A 171 -2.38 2.89 8.20
N ALA A 172 -1.32 2.60 7.44
CA ALA A 172 -1.32 1.63 6.34
C ALA A 172 -1.76 0.18 6.70
N SER A 173 -1.62 -0.23 7.96
CA SER A 173 -1.96 -1.59 8.43
C SER A 173 -3.08 -1.61 9.48
N LEU A 174 -3.72 -0.47 9.74
CA LEU A 174 -4.74 -0.30 10.77
C LEU A 174 -6.15 -0.46 10.19
N THR A 175 -7.08 -0.96 11.02
CA THR A 175 -8.51 -0.94 10.70
C THR A 175 -9.08 0.47 10.80
N ALA A 176 -10.27 0.72 10.23
CA ALA A 176 -10.90 2.05 10.25
C ALA A 176 -11.08 2.60 11.69
N ASP A 177 -11.48 1.76 12.65
CA ASP A 177 -11.61 2.15 14.06
C ASP A 177 -10.25 2.51 14.69
N GLU A 178 -9.18 1.79 14.33
CA GLU A 178 -7.84 2.06 14.82
C GLU A 178 -7.27 3.34 14.21
N VAL A 179 -7.55 3.62 12.94
CA VAL A 179 -7.23 4.88 12.27
C VAL A 179 -7.94 6.05 12.96
N ALA A 180 -9.24 5.92 13.26
CA ALA A 180 -9.99 6.97 13.98
C ALA A 180 -9.37 7.27 15.37
N ARG A 181 -8.91 6.24 16.10
CA ARG A 181 -8.21 6.39 17.39
C ARG A 181 -6.85 7.06 17.21
N LEU A 182 -6.10 6.69 16.18
CA LEU A 182 -4.82 7.33 15.84
C LEU A 182 -5.02 8.82 15.53
N HIS A 183 -6.02 9.17 14.69
CA HIS A 183 -6.35 10.56 14.36
C HIS A 183 -6.72 11.37 15.61
N ALA A 184 -7.54 10.82 16.51
CA ALA A 184 -7.86 11.46 17.78
C ALA A 184 -6.61 11.68 18.63
N THR A 185 -5.68 10.74 18.64
CA THR A 185 -4.40 10.83 19.37
C THR A 185 -3.52 11.93 18.77
N ILE A 186 -3.39 11.99 17.45
CA ILE A 186 -2.60 13.02 16.75
C ILE A 186 -3.15 14.42 17.04
N ARG A 187 -4.48 14.61 16.98
CA ARG A 187 -5.12 15.89 17.32
C ARG A 187 -4.87 16.27 18.78
N GLU A 188 -4.89 15.31 19.71
CA GLU A 188 -4.62 15.57 21.13
C GLU A 188 -3.16 15.97 21.35
N LEU A 189 -2.21 15.32 20.70
CA LEU A 189 -0.79 15.67 20.77
C LEU A 189 -0.53 17.09 20.24
N ALA A 190 -1.13 17.42 19.09
CA ALA A 190 -1.03 18.77 18.51
C ALA A 190 -1.59 19.84 19.45
N ARG A 191 -2.73 19.57 20.13
CA ARG A 191 -3.27 20.47 21.16
C ARG A 191 -2.36 20.64 22.36
N ARG A 192 -1.50 19.65 22.65
CA ARG A 192 -0.45 19.71 23.69
C ARG A 192 0.84 20.38 23.22
N GLY A 193 0.87 20.91 21.99
CA GLY A 193 2.03 21.61 21.44
C GLY A 193 3.01 20.70 20.70
N VAL A 194 2.71 19.42 20.49
CA VAL A 194 3.56 18.52 19.68
C VAL A 194 3.28 18.76 18.21
N THR A 195 4.31 19.05 17.43
CA THR A 195 4.22 19.21 15.97
C THR A 195 4.28 17.84 15.29
N ILE A 196 3.41 17.60 14.32
CA ILE A 196 3.34 16.33 13.61
C ILE A 196 3.62 16.55 12.13
N LEU A 197 4.59 15.82 11.57
CA LEU A 197 4.78 15.71 10.13
C LEU A 197 4.24 14.34 9.68
N LEU A 198 3.08 14.35 9.07
CA LEU A 198 2.38 13.17 8.56
C LEU A 198 2.70 12.99 7.09
N ILE A 199 3.35 11.87 6.74
CA ILE A 199 3.52 11.43 5.37
C ILE A 199 2.45 10.38 5.12
N SER A 200 1.56 10.64 4.18
CA SER A 200 0.51 9.70 3.80
C SER A 200 0.26 9.75 2.30
N HIS A 201 -0.15 8.63 1.74
CA HIS A 201 -0.69 8.54 0.39
C HIS A 201 -2.23 8.52 0.39
N PHE A 202 -2.86 8.42 1.56
CA PHE A 202 -4.31 8.54 1.73
C PHE A 202 -4.68 10.02 1.83
N LEU A 203 -5.12 10.60 0.72
CA LEU A 203 -5.38 12.06 0.63
C LEU A 203 -6.54 12.49 1.52
N GLU A 204 -7.54 11.64 1.73
CA GLU A 204 -8.65 11.86 2.66
C GLU A 204 -8.13 12.04 4.10
N GLU A 205 -7.18 11.19 4.53
CA GLU A 205 -6.53 11.29 5.84
C GLU A 205 -5.84 12.64 6.00
N VAL A 206 -5.11 13.08 4.98
CA VAL A 206 -4.41 14.37 4.97
C VAL A 206 -5.40 15.52 5.07
N LEU A 207 -6.46 15.52 4.24
CA LEU A 207 -7.48 16.58 4.24
C LEU A 207 -8.24 16.66 5.56
N GLU A 208 -8.51 15.52 6.20
CA GLU A 208 -9.23 15.47 7.48
C GLU A 208 -8.38 15.89 8.67
N LEU A 209 -7.10 15.52 8.67
CA LEU A 209 -6.27 15.57 9.88
C LEU A 209 -5.32 16.77 9.94
N THR A 210 -4.83 17.25 8.79
CA THR A 210 -3.76 18.23 8.76
C THR A 210 -4.26 19.66 8.72
N THR A 211 -3.42 20.60 9.18
CA THR A 211 -3.69 22.05 9.12
C THR A 211 -3.00 22.69 7.92
N THR A 212 -1.84 22.15 7.55
CA THR A 212 -1.04 22.59 6.40
C THR A 212 -0.69 21.39 5.55
N THR A 213 -0.76 21.53 4.24
CA THR A 213 -0.36 20.50 3.29
C THR A 213 0.79 20.98 2.44
N ILE A 214 1.80 20.10 2.27
CA ILE A 214 2.96 20.30 1.44
C ILE A 214 2.95 19.21 0.35
N VAL A 215 3.00 19.63 -0.90
CA VAL A 215 3.06 18.73 -2.06
C VAL A 215 4.47 18.70 -2.60
N MET A 216 5.06 17.52 -2.65
CA MET A 216 6.38 17.28 -3.26
C MET A 216 6.25 16.54 -4.57
N ARG A 217 7.07 16.92 -5.55
CA ARG A 217 7.23 16.26 -6.85
C ARG A 217 8.66 16.40 -7.34
N ASP A 218 9.25 15.31 -7.83
CA ASP A 218 10.62 15.27 -8.40
C ASP A 218 11.72 15.87 -7.49
N GLY A 219 11.54 15.74 -6.16
CA GLY A 219 12.47 16.26 -5.16
C GLY A 219 12.26 17.72 -4.76
N GLU A 220 11.24 18.39 -5.29
CA GLU A 220 10.93 19.81 -5.05
C GLU A 220 9.59 19.97 -4.34
N VAL A 221 9.40 21.06 -3.60
CA VAL A 221 8.09 21.47 -3.10
C VAL A 221 7.39 22.27 -4.18
N VAL A 222 6.31 21.72 -4.72
CA VAL A 222 5.52 22.36 -5.78
C VAL A 222 4.38 23.21 -5.24
N LYS A 223 3.90 22.88 -4.01
CA LYS A 223 2.85 23.62 -3.34
C LYS A 223 2.97 23.45 -1.82
N ALA A 224 2.69 24.50 -1.07
CA ALA A 224 2.55 24.47 0.38
C ALA A 224 1.50 25.51 0.80
N GLY A 225 0.58 25.13 1.68
CA GLY A 225 -0.48 26.03 2.14
C GLY A 225 -1.46 25.38 3.11
N PRO A 226 -2.48 26.17 3.55
CA PRO A 226 -3.50 25.65 4.45
C PRO A 226 -4.30 24.50 3.82
N THR A 227 -4.43 23.38 4.53
CA THR A 227 -5.16 22.19 4.02
C THR A 227 -6.63 22.49 3.69
N LYS A 228 -7.27 23.43 4.40
CA LYS A 228 -8.66 23.84 4.13
C LYS A 228 -8.90 24.37 2.70
N ASP A 229 -7.85 24.82 2.03
CA ASP A 229 -7.90 25.36 0.66
C ASP A 229 -7.64 24.28 -0.38
N GLU A 230 -7.43 23.02 0.06
CA GLU A 230 -7.12 21.87 -0.79
C GLU A 230 -8.34 20.97 -0.98
N THR A 231 -8.34 20.30 -2.13
CA THR A 231 -9.25 19.19 -2.48
C THR A 231 -8.40 17.99 -2.92
N ILE A 232 -8.99 16.80 -3.00
CA ILE A 232 -8.30 15.62 -3.54
C ILE A 232 -7.76 15.94 -4.93
N ASP A 233 -8.58 16.54 -5.81
CA ASP A 233 -8.16 16.87 -7.18
C ASP A 233 -7.01 17.87 -7.23
N SER A 234 -6.99 18.86 -6.34
CA SER A 234 -5.90 19.85 -6.28
C SER A 234 -4.59 19.23 -5.81
N LEU A 235 -4.65 18.34 -4.83
CA LEU A 235 -3.49 17.61 -4.34
C LEU A 235 -2.94 16.66 -5.39
N VAL A 236 -3.80 15.88 -6.03
CA VAL A 236 -3.43 14.96 -7.10
C VAL A 236 -2.82 15.73 -8.29
N SER A 237 -3.42 16.83 -8.72
CA SER A 237 -2.85 17.70 -9.76
C SER A 237 -1.46 18.20 -9.41
N GLY A 238 -1.23 18.61 -8.17
CA GLY A 238 0.08 19.01 -7.67
C GLY A 238 1.10 17.88 -7.69
N MET A 239 0.67 16.67 -7.29
CA MET A 239 1.52 15.47 -7.23
C MET A 239 1.95 15.00 -8.62
N VAL A 240 1.02 14.89 -9.57
CA VAL A 240 1.25 14.31 -10.91
C VAL A 240 1.69 15.38 -11.93
N GLY A 241 1.40 16.66 -11.68
CA GLY A 241 1.78 17.77 -12.57
C GLY A 241 0.89 17.94 -13.80
N ARG A 242 -0.23 17.24 -13.86
CA ARG A 242 -1.29 17.41 -14.85
C ARG A 242 -2.61 17.43 -14.10
N SER A 243 -3.59 18.22 -14.53
CA SER A 243 -4.95 18.06 -14.06
C SER A 243 -5.36 16.62 -14.38
N LEU A 244 -5.56 15.80 -13.35
CA LEU A 244 -6.37 14.61 -13.56
C LEU A 244 -7.76 15.15 -13.87
N GLU A 245 -8.07 15.25 -15.18
CA GLU A 245 -9.46 15.07 -15.54
C GLU A 245 -9.83 13.74 -14.89
N THR A 246 -10.75 13.78 -13.96
CA THR A 246 -11.39 12.62 -13.32
C THR A 246 -12.27 11.92 -14.34
N ARG A 247 -11.73 11.56 -15.48
CA ARG A 247 -12.19 10.49 -16.33
C ARG A 247 -11.45 9.25 -15.85
N TYR A 248 -12.05 8.58 -14.87
CA TYR A 248 -12.01 7.13 -14.88
C TYR A 248 -12.24 6.75 -16.34
N PHE A 249 -11.38 5.91 -16.89
CA PHE A 249 -11.34 5.53 -18.29
C PHE A 249 -12.75 5.45 -18.87
N ASP A 250 -13.01 6.06 -20.04
CA ASP A 250 -14.20 5.74 -20.85
C ASP A 250 -14.09 4.22 -21.05
N ASN A 251 -14.77 3.46 -20.19
CA ASN A 251 -14.70 2.01 -20.19
C ASN A 251 -15.63 1.56 -21.34
N ASP A 252 -15.10 1.58 -22.57
CA ASP A 252 -15.70 0.81 -23.64
C ASP A 252 -15.54 -0.65 -23.24
N SER A 253 -16.56 -1.18 -22.51
CA SER A 253 -16.56 -2.55 -22.05
C SER A 253 -16.27 -3.50 -23.19
N ALA A 254 -15.25 -4.33 -23.03
CA ALA A 254 -14.92 -5.40 -23.97
C ALA A 254 -15.71 -6.69 -23.67
N ALA A 255 -16.56 -6.67 -22.65
CA ALA A 255 -17.36 -7.81 -22.23
C ALA A 255 -18.34 -8.27 -23.32
N THR A 256 -18.31 -9.55 -23.62
CA THR A 256 -19.29 -10.19 -24.54
C THR A 256 -20.42 -10.82 -23.72
N GLN A 257 -21.46 -11.33 -24.40
CA GLN A 257 -22.53 -12.08 -23.73
C GLN A 257 -22.13 -13.53 -23.35
N GLN A 258 -20.94 -13.98 -23.76
CA GLN A 258 -20.52 -15.36 -23.55
C GLN A 258 -19.93 -15.51 -22.13
N VAL A 259 -20.57 -16.34 -21.30
CA VAL A 259 -20.02 -16.77 -20.01
C VAL A 259 -18.77 -17.61 -20.27
N ARG A 260 -17.62 -17.12 -19.82
CA ARG A 260 -16.34 -17.82 -19.90
C ARG A 260 -16.03 -18.62 -18.66
N PHE A 261 -16.33 -18.05 -17.50
CA PHE A 261 -15.97 -18.60 -16.21
C PHE A 261 -17.16 -18.55 -15.27
N SER A 262 -17.40 -19.61 -14.51
CA SER A 262 -18.43 -19.61 -13.51
C SER A 262 -17.96 -20.32 -12.23
N VAL A 263 -18.46 -19.81 -11.13
CA VAL A 263 -18.26 -20.30 -9.78
C VAL A 263 -19.63 -20.59 -9.19
N ASP A 264 -19.83 -21.77 -8.62
CA ASP A 264 -21.10 -22.21 -8.08
C ASP A 264 -20.92 -22.87 -6.71
N GLY A 265 -21.48 -22.25 -5.68
CA GLY A 265 -21.56 -22.78 -4.30
C GLY A 265 -20.23 -22.97 -3.58
N LEU A 266 -19.18 -22.14 -3.86
CA LEU A 266 -17.90 -22.31 -3.15
C LEU A 266 -18.06 -22.07 -1.67
N THR A 267 -17.67 -23.07 -0.87
CA THR A 267 -17.78 -23.06 0.59
C THR A 267 -16.51 -23.63 1.22
N ASN A 268 -16.02 -22.95 2.25
CA ASN A 268 -15.00 -23.42 3.18
C ASN A 268 -15.16 -22.69 4.54
N SER A 269 -14.18 -22.76 5.41
CA SER A 269 -14.22 -22.10 6.74
C SER A 269 -14.42 -20.58 6.68
N ALA A 270 -14.08 -19.90 5.57
CA ALA A 270 -14.17 -18.45 5.39
C ALA A 270 -15.21 -18.03 4.34
N LEU A 271 -15.68 -18.95 3.49
CA LEU A 271 -16.56 -18.69 2.35
C LEU A 271 -17.88 -19.43 2.51
N HIS A 272 -18.99 -18.78 2.18
CA HIS A 272 -20.33 -19.31 2.40
C HIS A 272 -21.18 -19.16 1.12
N ASP A 273 -21.25 -20.21 0.30
CA ASP A 273 -22.09 -20.30 -0.90
C ASP A 273 -21.80 -19.19 -1.94
N ILE A 274 -20.52 -19.03 -2.29
CA ILE A 274 -20.09 -18.03 -3.29
C ILE A 274 -20.42 -18.52 -4.69
N SER A 275 -21.24 -17.76 -5.39
CA SER A 275 -21.65 -18.05 -6.77
C SER A 275 -21.60 -16.78 -7.64
N PHE A 276 -20.97 -16.84 -8.82
CA PHE A 276 -20.91 -15.77 -9.81
C PHE A 276 -20.40 -16.26 -11.17
N GLU A 277 -20.58 -15.42 -12.18
CA GLU A 277 -20.09 -15.66 -13.54
C GLU A 277 -19.22 -14.50 -14.02
N ILE A 278 -18.26 -14.77 -14.91
CA ILE A 278 -17.46 -13.79 -15.61
C ILE A 278 -17.56 -14.04 -17.10
N HIS A 279 -17.88 -12.99 -17.86
CA HIS A 279 -18.00 -13.06 -19.31
C HIS A 279 -16.62 -12.90 -19.98
N GLN A 280 -16.54 -13.26 -21.25
CA GLN A 280 -15.32 -13.07 -22.03
C GLN A 280 -15.05 -11.57 -22.20
N GLY A 281 -13.81 -11.14 -21.88
CA GLY A 281 -13.40 -9.74 -21.97
C GLY A 281 -13.93 -8.86 -20.84
N GLU A 282 -14.59 -9.44 -19.83
CA GLU A 282 -15.12 -8.73 -18.67
C GLU A 282 -14.07 -8.54 -17.58
N ILE A 283 -14.11 -7.39 -16.93
CA ILE A 283 -13.44 -7.14 -15.64
C ILE A 283 -14.51 -7.13 -14.54
N LEU A 284 -14.57 -8.22 -13.76
CA LEU A 284 -15.45 -8.36 -12.61
C LEU A 284 -14.70 -7.95 -11.35
N GLY A 285 -15.20 -6.94 -10.63
CA GLY A 285 -14.62 -6.47 -9.37
C GLY A 285 -15.15 -7.22 -8.16
N LEU A 286 -14.29 -7.55 -7.19
CA LEU A 286 -14.70 -7.90 -5.84
C LEU A 286 -14.38 -6.74 -4.91
N ALA A 287 -15.41 -6.16 -4.30
CA ALA A 287 -15.32 -5.07 -3.37
C ALA A 287 -15.83 -5.48 -1.97
N GLY A 288 -15.41 -4.78 -0.92
CA GLY A 288 -15.82 -5.07 0.46
C GLY A 288 -14.77 -4.63 1.47
N LEU A 289 -15.11 -4.67 2.74
CA LEU A 289 -14.19 -4.33 3.82
C LEU A 289 -13.01 -5.31 3.91
N ILE A 290 -11.93 -4.89 4.57
CA ILE A 290 -10.80 -5.77 4.88
C ILE A 290 -11.30 -6.97 5.71
N GLY A 291 -10.92 -8.18 5.30
CA GLY A 291 -11.39 -9.43 5.92
C GLY A 291 -12.79 -9.88 5.47
N ALA A 292 -13.35 -9.28 4.42
CA ALA A 292 -14.65 -9.69 3.89
C ALA A 292 -14.67 -11.06 3.19
N GLY A 293 -13.50 -11.61 2.82
CA GLY A 293 -13.38 -12.90 2.13
C GLY A 293 -12.93 -12.80 0.65
N ARG A 294 -12.53 -11.62 0.16
CA ARG A 294 -12.16 -11.40 -1.25
C ARG A 294 -10.93 -12.21 -1.69
N THR A 295 -9.83 -12.10 -0.95
CA THR A 295 -8.59 -12.85 -1.19
C THR A 295 -8.82 -14.36 -1.03
N GLU A 296 -9.65 -14.76 -0.07
CA GLU A 296 -10.01 -16.16 0.17
C GLU A 296 -10.76 -16.75 -1.04
N ILE A 297 -11.66 -15.98 -1.69
CA ILE A 297 -12.30 -16.39 -2.94
C ILE A 297 -11.26 -16.62 -4.04
N ALA A 298 -10.33 -15.67 -4.24
CA ALA A 298 -9.27 -15.77 -5.23
C ALA A 298 -8.38 -16.99 -5.01
N ARG A 299 -7.94 -17.21 -3.77
CA ARG A 299 -7.08 -18.32 -3.36
C ARG A 299 -7.77 -19.68 -3.53
N ALA A 300 -9.06 -19.76 -3.18
CA ALA A 300 -9.86 -20.97 -3.35
C ALA A 300 -10.01 -21.33 -4.84
N ILE A 301 -10.34 -20.38 -5.71
CA ILE A 301 -10.44 -20.58 -7.16
C ILE A 301 -9.08 -21.00 -7.75
N PHE A 302 -7.99 -20.43 -7.26
CA PHE A 302 -6.64 -20.74 -7.72
C PHE A 302 -6.10 -22.07 -7.15
N GLY A 303 -6.82 -22.71 -6.21
CA GLY A 303 -6.41 -23.95 -5.56
C GLY A 303 -5.26 -23.79 -4.56
N ALA A 304 -5.07 -22.58 -4.04
CA ALA A 304 -4.16 -22.30 -2.93
C ALA A 304 -4.77 -22.67 -1.59
N ASP A 305 -6.10 -22.50 -1.45
CA ASP A 305 -6.85 -22.88 -0.28
C ASP A 305 -7.85 -24.00 -0.65
N ALA A 306 -8.06 -24.95 0.27
CA ALA A 306 -8.99 -26.06 0.07
C ALA A 306 -10.45 -25.60 0.11
N LEU A 307 -11.30 -26.25 -0.68
CA LEU A 307 -12.75 -26.09 -0.68
C LEU A 307 -13.41 -27.31 -0.04
N ASP A 308 -14.45 -27.07 0.77
CA ASP A 308 -15.31 -28.13 1.31
C ASP A 308 -16.35 -28.55 0.26
N SER A 309 -16.88 -27.58 -0.51
CA SER A 309 -17.84 -27.82 -1.58
C SER A 309 -17.81 -26.71 -2.62
N GLY A 310 -18.50 -26.94 -3.73
CA GLY A 310 -18.67 -26.01 -4.84
C GLY A 310 -18.00 -26.47 -6.12
N THR A 311 -18.20 -25.70 -7.17
CA THR A 311 -17.74 -26.03 -8.53
C THR A 311 -17.16 -24.78 -9.22
N VAL A 312 -16.05 -24.98 -9.90
CA VAL A 312 -15.46 -23.98 -10.82
C VAL A 312 -15.56 -24.51 -12.25
N THR A 313 -16.05 -23.69 -13.16
CA THR A 313 -16.24 -24.06 -14.56
C THR A 313 -15.57 -23.06 -15.48
N LEU A 314 -14.89 -23.52 -16.52
CA LEU A 314 -14.27 -22.67 -17.56
C LEU A 314 -14.75 -23.14 -18.93
N GLU A 315 -15.37 -22.24 -19.70
CA GLU A 315 -15.94 -22.54 -21.03
C GLU A 315 -16.87 -23.77 -21.01
N GLY A 316 -17.74 -23.86 -19.99
CA GLY A 316 -18.69 -24.94 -19.81
C GLY A 316 -18.09 -26.25 -19.29
N LYS A 317 -16.80 -26.33 -19.04
CA LYS A 317 -16.13 -27.52 -18.51
C LYS A 317 -15.83 -27.35 -17.04
N LYS A 318 -16.30 -28.28 -16.22
CA LYS A 318 -15.95 -28.36 -14.79
C LYS A 318 -14.45 -28.57 -14.62
N LEU A 319 -13.83 -27.72 -13.81
CA LEU A 319 -12.40 -27.81 -13.50
C LEU A 319 -12.18 -28.69 -12.26
N SER A 320 -11.05 -29.37 -12.24
CA SER A 320 -10.52 -30.03 -11.05
C SER A 320 -9.24 -29.31 -10.62
N VAL A 321 -9.38 -28.33 -9.72
CA VAL A 321 -8.26 -27.51 -9.23
C VAL A 321 -7.99 -27.91 -7.78
N THR A 322 -6.85 -28.55 -7.57
CA THR A 322 -6.38 -28.96 -6.25
C THR A 322 -5.06 -28.28 -5.86
N SER A 323 -4.50 -27.52 -6.80
CA SER A 323 -3.27 -26.76 -6.59
C SER A 323 -3.16 -25.59 -7.59
N PRO A 324 -2.37 -24.55 -7.27
CA PRO A 324 -2.06 -23.45 -8.20
C PRO A 324 -1.52 -23.96 -9.57
N ARG A 325 -0.76 -25.05 -9.55
CA ARG A 325 -0.25 -25.67 -10.76
C ARG A 325 -1.36 -26.23 -11.66
N ASP A 326 -2.42 -26.76 -11.07
CA ASP A 326 -3.55 -27.28 -11.85
C ASP A 326 -4.38 -26.13 -12.41
N ALA A 327 -4.59 -25.05 -11.65
CA ALA A 327 -5.24 -23.83 -12.13
C ALA A 327 -4.52 -23.26 -13.36
N ILE A 328 -3.19 -23.11 -13.30
CA ILE A 328 -2.38 -22.60 -14.42
C ILE A 328 -2.53 -23.49 -15.67
N LYS A 329 -2.45 -24.82 -15.51
CA LYS A 329 -2.64 -25.74 -16.65
C LYS A 329 -4.03 -25.65 -17.27
N GLN A 330 -5.05 -25.34 -16.48
CA GLN A 330 -6.43 -25.23 -16.89
C GLN A 330 -6.80 -23.82 -17.37
N GLY A 331 -5.85 -22.89 -17.42
CA GLY A 331 -6.02 -21.55 -17.99
C GLY A 331 -6.44 -20.48 -16.99
N ILE A 332 -6.25 -20.69 -15.69
CA ILE A 332 -6.43 -19.69 -14.65
C ILE A 332 -5.05 -19.27 -14.15
N TYR A 333 -4.82 -17.98 -13.99
CA TYR A 333 -3.59 -17.43 -13.39
C TYR A 333 -3.94 -16.39 -12.33
N MET A 334 -3.12 -16.28 -11.29
CA MET A 334 -3.32 -15.34 -10.21
C MET A 334 -2.07 -14.48 -10.00
N ILE A 335 -2.26 -13.16 -9.90
CA ILE A 335 -1.31 -12.20 -9.36
C ILE A 335 -1.70 -11.96 -7.91
N PRO A 336 -0.86 -12.38 -6.93
CA PRO A 336 -1.21 -12.29 -5.51
C PRO A 336 -1.00 -10.89 -4.95
N GLU A 337 -1.65 -10.60 -3.81
CA GLU A 337 -1.51 -9.37 -3.04
C GLU A 337 -0.06 -9.15 -2.57
N ASN A 338 0.54 -10.16 -1.94
CA ASN A 338 1.90 -10.06 -1.44
C ASN A 338 2.93 -10.45 -2.52
N ARG A 339 3.27 -9.47 -3.38
CA ARG A 339 4.24 -9.67 -4.46
C ARG A 339 5.62 -10.12 -4.01
N LYS A 340 6.06 -9.73 -2.79
CA LYS A 340 7.41 -10.02 -2.29
C LYS A 340 7.53 -11.45 -1.77
N GLU A 341 6.51 -12.00 -1.16
CA GLU A 341 6.53 -13.32 -0.53
C GLU A 341 5.92 -14.41 -1.43
N GLU A 342 4.85 -14.07 -2.17
CA GLU A 342 4.12 -15.03 -2.98
C GLU A 342 4.32 -14.84 -4.49
N GLY A 343 4.65 -13.61 -4.92
CA GLY A 343 4.70 -13.26 -6.33
C GLY A 343 6.07 -13.43 -6.98
N LEU A 344 7.14 -12.94 -6.35
CA LEU A 344 8.47 -12.81 -6.93
C LEU A 344 9.53 -13.58 -6.15
N ILE A 345 10.50 -14.11 -6.87
CA ILE A 345 11.79 -14.52 -6.30
C ILE A 345 12.69 -13.29 -6.38
N LEU A 346 12.76 -12.51 -5.31
CA LEU A 346 13.37 -11.17 -5.30
C LEU A 346 14.83 -11.16 -5.72
N GLU A 347 15.61 -12.18 -5.34
CA GLU A 347 17.03 -12.31 -5.69
C GLU A 347 17.25 -12.75 -7.13
N ALA A 348 16.26 -13.41 -7.75
CA ALA A 348 16.33 -13.83 -9.14
C ALA A 348 16.20 -12.63 -10.10
N SER A 349 16.68 -12.82 -11.33
CA SER A 349 16.62 -11.82 -12.37
C SER A 349 15.19 -11.53 -12.82
N ILE A 350 14.99 -10.38 -13.49
CA ILE A 350 13.74 -10.03 -14.15
C ILE A 350 13.31 -11.12 -15.12
N SER A 351 14.26 -11.59 -15.98
CA SER A 351 13.96 -12.61 -16.97
C SER A 351 13.55 -13.95 -16.34
N GLU A 352 14.21 -14.38 -15.27
CA GLU A 352 13.84 -15.61 -14.56
C GLU A 352 12.44 -15.49 -13.93
N ASN A 353 12.16 -14.36 -13.31
CA ASN A 353 10.84 -14.10 -12.74
C ASN A 353 9.73 -14.10 -13.79
N MET A 354 9.88 -13.39 -14.91
CA MET A 354 8.87 -13.34 -15.97
C MET A 354 8.60 -14.71 -16.59
N MET A 355 9.63 -15.50 -16.78
CA MET A 355 9.55 -16.79 -17.49
C MET A 355 9.24 -17.99 -16.58
N LEU A 356 9.15 -17.79 -15.25
CA LEU A 356 9.08 -18.85 -14.24
C LEU A 356 7.98 -19.90 -14.53
N SER A 357 6.78 -19.44 -14.89
CA SER A 357 5.62 -20.31 -15.11
C SER A 357 5.66 -21.07 -16.45
N THR A 358 6.51 -20.63 -17.39
CA THR A 358 6.57 -21.16 -18.77
C THR A 358 7.91 -21.79 -19.14
N LEU A 359 8.83 -21.96 -18.21
CA LEU A 359 10.19 -22.50 -18.44
C LEU A 359 10.21 -23.78 -19.28
N LYS A 360 9.19 -24.64 -19.15
CA LYS A 360 9.08 -25.88 -19.93
C LYS A 360 9.00 -25.64 -21.44
N ARG A 361 8.40 -24.52 -21.88
CA ARG A 361 8.28 -24.16 -23.31
C ARG A 361 9.65 -23.89 -23.96
N TYR A 362 10.65 -23.53 -23.15
CA TYR A 362 11.99 -23.14 -23.58
C TYR A 362 13.06 -24.22 -23.37
N ARG A 363 12.62 -25.44 -23.02
CA ARG A 363 13.53 -26.62 -22.94
C ARG A 363 13.72 -27.20 -24.32
N LYS A 364 14.99 -27.49 -24.67
CA LYS A 364 15.36 -28.25 -25.86
C LYS A 364 16.39 -29.30 -25.42
N ALA A 365 16.12 -30.58 -25.71
CA ALA A 365 16.97 -31.71 -25.35
C ALA A 365 17.43 -31.75 -23.88
N GLY A 366 16.50 -31.40 -22.94
CA GLY A 366 16.78 -31.40 -21.50
C GLY A 366 17.40 -30.10 -20.95
N SER A 367 17.92 -29.21 -21.79
CA SER A 367 18.55 -27.94 -21.40
C SER A 367 17.64 -26.75 -21.65
N LEU A 368 17.73 -25.70 -20.80
CA LEU A 368 17.04 -24.45 -20.98
C LEU A 368 17.81 -23.52 -21.93
N SER A 369 17.12 -22.96 -22.93
CA SER A 369 17.71 -21.98 -23.84
C SER A 369 17.68 -20.58 -23.22
N THR A 370 18.71 -20.21 -22.46
CA THR A 370 18.83 -18.88 -21.81
C THR A 370 18.73 -17.72 -22.79
N ARG A 371 19.25 -17.91 -24.03
CA ARG A 371 19.17 -16.89 -25.09
C ARG A 371 17.71 -16.63 -25.53
N LYS A 372 16.89 -17.69 -25.71
CA LYS A 372 15.47 -17.52 -26.08
C LYS A 372 14.67 -16.92 -24.91
N LEU A 373 14.94 -17.36 -23.69
CA LEU A 373 14.31 -16.82 -22.49
C LEU A 373 14.61 -15.32 -22.35
N GLY A 374 15.87 -14.93 -22.47
CA GLY A 374 16.26 -13.52 -22.38
C GLY A 374 15.62 -12.64 -23.46
N LYS A 375 15.57 -13.14 -24.73
CA LYS A 375 14.91 -12.40 -25.82
C LYS A 375 13.42 -12.19 -25.53
N ARG A 376 12.70 -13.25 -25.13
CA ARG A 376 11.26 -13.14 -24.83
C ARG A 376 11.00 -12.28 -23.61
N ALA A 377 11.85 -12.35 -22.59
CA ALA A 377 11.73 -11.47 -21.42
C ALA A 377 11.89 -9.97 -21.76
N VAL A 378 12.75 -9.64 -22.73
CA VAL A 378 12.90 -8.26 -23.23
C VAL A 378 11.63 -7.80 -23.97
N GLU A 379 11.04 -8.67 -24.80
CA GLU A 379 9.77 -8.40 -25.49
C GLU A 379 8.66 -8.14 -24.47
N LEU A 380 8.49 -9.03 -23.49
CA LEU A 380 7.50 -8.90 -22.41
C LEU A 380 7.69 -7.63 -21.59
N ALA A 381 8.95 -7.28 -21.30
CA ALA A 381 9.25 -6.04 -20.59
C ALA A 381 8.79 -4.80 -21.35
N GLY A 382 8.87 -4.84 -22.69
CA GLY A 382 8.30 -3.79 -23.57
C GLY A 382 6.78 -3.79 -23.54
N GLU A 383 6.13 -4.97 -23.60
CA GLU A 383 4.67 -5.09 -23.58
C GLU A 383 4.02 -4.52 -22.31
N VAL A 384 4.75 -4.55 -21.16
CA VAL A 384 4.27 -4.01 -19.87
C VAL A 384 4.94 -2.69 -19.48
N ASP A 385 5.64 -2.03 -20.39
CA ASP A 385 6.40 -0.79 -20.15
C ASP A 385 7.28 -0.87 -18.88
N LEU A 386 8.03 -1.97 -18.72
CA LEU A 386 8.93 -2.17 -17.58
C LEU A 386 10.19 -1.31 -17.72
N ARG A 387 10.52 -0.53 -16.68
CA ARG A 387 11.75 0.26 -16.63
C ARG A 387 12.85 -0.48 -15.87
N TYR A 388 13.96 -0.77 -16.54
CA TYR A 388 15.08 -1.52 -15.99
C TYR A 388 16.41 -1.14 -16.66
N SER A 389 17.54 -1.46 -16.02
CA SER A 389 18.85 -1.26 -16.60
C SER A 389 19.32 -2.47 -17.41
N LYS A 390 19.15 -3.66 -16.86
CA LYS A 390 19.51 -4.93 -17.51
C LYS A 390 18.44 -5.99 -17.18
N ILE A 391 18.03 -6.78 -18.17
CA ILE A 391 17.03 -7.85 -17.98
C ILE A 391 17.48 -8.94 -17.00
N THR A 392 18.80 -9.02 -16.77
CA THR A 392 19.44 -9.95 -15.83
C THR A 392 19.61 -9.38 -14.43
N GLN A 393 19.20 -8.12 -14.17
CA GLN A 393 19.27 -7.57 -12.81
C GLN A 393 18.23 -8.22 -11.90
N SER A 394 18.53 -8.28 -10.59
CA SER A 394 17.62 -8.79 -9.57
C SER A 394 16.33 -7.97 -9.48
N ALA A 395 15.19 -8.65 -9.31
CA ALA A 395 13.90 -8.01 -9.09
C ALA A 395 13.90 -7.13 -7.81
N LEU A 396 14.72 -7.45 -6.81
CA LEU A 396 14.87 -6.68 -5.58
C LEU A 396 15.33 -5.23 -5.84
N SER A 397 16.09 -4.99 -6.92
CA SER A 397 16.63 -3.67 -7.26
C SER A 397 15.60 -2.71 -7.86
N LEU A 398 14.38 -3.17 -8.13
CA LEU A 398 13.34 -2.40 -8.79
C LEU A 398 12.38 -1.74 -7.78
N SER A 399 11.76 -0.62 -8.20
CA SER A 399 10.64 -0.01 -7.48
C SER A 399 9.43 -0.95 -7.43
N GLY A 400 8.51 -0.72 -6.48
CA GLY A 400 7.30 -1.53 -6.32
C GLY A 400 6.46 -1.62 -7.60
N GLY A 401 6.25 -0.51 -8.31
CA GLY A 401 5.53 -0.51 -9.58
C GLY A 401 6.21 -1.34 -10.67
N ASN A 402 7.56 -1.30 -10.77
CA ASN A 402 8.29 -2.13 -11.71
C ASN A 402 8.29 -3.61 -11.31
N GLN A 403 8.32 -3.93 -10.00
CA GLN A 403 8.13 -5.30 -9.51
C GLN A 403 6.75 -5.84 -9.91
N GLN A 404 5.70 -5.02 -9.80
CA GLN A 404 4.36 -5.40 -10.22
C GLN A 404 4.29 -5.68 -11.71
N LYS A 405 4.93 -4.86 -12.54
CA LYS A 405 5.01 -5.06 -14.00
C LYS A 405 5.69 -6.40 -14.38
N ILE A 406 6.62 -6.92 -13.57
CA ILE A 406 7.17 -8.28 -13.79
C ILE A 406 6.07 -9.34 -13.66
N LEU A 407 5.16 -9.22 -12.69
CA LEU A 407 4.05 -10.16 -12.50
C LEU A 407 3.06 -10.09 -13.65
N PHE A 408 2.75 -8.89 -14.15
CA PHE A 408 1.94 -8.71 -15.36
C PHE A 408 2.61 -9.30 -16.60
N GLY A 409 3.94 -9.08 -16.79
CA GLY A 409 4.70 -9.71 -17.87
C GLY A 409 4.65 -11.24 -17.82
N ARG A 410 4.69 -11.83 -16.61
CA ARG A 410 4.51 -13.28 -16.40
C ARG A 410 3.09 -13.72 -16.76
N ALA A 411 2.06 -12.95 -16.39
CA ALA A 411 0.67 -13.24 -16.76
C ALA A 411 0.47 -13.20 -18.29
N VAL A 412 1.03 -12.20 -18.97
CA VAL A 412 1.05 -12.11 -20.44
C VAL A 412 1.72 -13.32 -21.07
N GLU A 413 2.87 -13.78 -20.55
CA GLU A 413 3.58 -14.97 -21.05
C GLU A 413 2.80 -16.27 -20.84
N VAL A 414 2.09 -16.39 -19.72
CA VAL A 414 1.20 -17.54 -19.44
C VAL A 414 0.02 -17.55 -20.39
N ALA A 415 -0.52 -16.36 -20.73
CA ALA A 415 -1.71 -16.12 -21.54
C ALA A 415 -2.93 -16.91 -21.03
N PRO A 416 -3.37 -16.69 -19.79
CA PRO A 416 -4.50 -17.41 -19.22
C PRO A 416 -5.81 -16.96 -19.85
N LYS A 417 -6.86 -17.78 -19.71
CA LYS A 417 -8.24 -17.40 -20.10
C LYS A 417 -8.89 -16.52 -19.01
N VAL A 418 -8.54 -16.80 -17.75
CA VAL A 418 -8.98 -16.06 -16.57
C VAL A 418 -7.78 -15.59 -15.80
N LEU A 419 -7.69 -14.30 -15.56
CA LEU A 419 -6.66 -13.66 -14.74
C LEU A 419 -7.30 -13.15 -13.45
N ILE A 420 -6.84 -13.65 -12.32
CA ILE A 420 -7.18 -13.14 -10.99
C ILE A 420 -6.11 -12.15 -10.57
N VAL A 421 -6.50 -10.97 -10.13
CA VAL A 421 -5.56 -9.90 -9.75
C VAL A 421 -5.97 -9.37 -8.37
N ASP A 422 -5.15 -9.67 -7.37
CA ASP A 422 -5.44 -9.32 -5.97
C ASP A 422 -4.56 -8.15 -5.53
N GLU A 423 -5.18 -7.02 -5.20
CA GLU A 423 -4.56 -5.76 -4.74
C GLU A 423 -3.33 -5.32 -5.58
N PRO A 424 -3.41 -5.25 -6.92
CA PRO A 424 -2.23 -5.07 -7.78
C PRO A 424 -1.57 -3.71 -7.63
N THR A 425 -2.27 -2.74 -7.08
CA THR A 425 -1.84 -1.35 -6.95
C THR A 425 -1.35 -1.03 -5.54
N ARG A 426 -1.40 -2.00 -4.63
CA ARG A 426 -0.98 -1.80 -3.24
C ARG A 426 0.50 -1.45 -3.14
N GLY A 427 0.79 -0.28 -2.53
CA GLY A 427 2.17 0.21 -2.34
C GLY A 427 2.88 0.58 -3.65
N VAL A 428 2.13 1.03 -4.65
CA VAL A 428 2.66 1.65 -5.86
C VAL A 428 2.19 3.11 -5.97
N ASP A 429 2.91 3.92 -6.73
CA ASP A 429 2.56 5.33 -6.95
C ASP A 429 1.40 5.49 -7.94
N ILE A 430 0.80 6.69 -7.96
CA ILE A 430 -0.39 7.00 -8.77
C ILE A 430 -0.15 6.78 -10.26
N ALA A 431 1.05 7.13 -10.78
CA ALA A 431 1.37 6.93 -12.19
C ALA A 431 1.48 5.43 -12.53
N ALA A 432 2.08 4.63 -11.62
CA ALA A 432 2.15 3.18 -11.78
C ALA A 432 0.77 2.53 -11.63
N LYS A 433 -0.12 3.01 -10.74
CA LYS A 433 -1.52 2.56 -10.63
C LYS A 433 -2.24 2.71 -11.96
N ARG A 434 -2.16 3.89 -12.57
CA ARG A 434 -2.77 4.17 -13.86
C ARG A 434 -2.26 3.23 -14.96
N ALA A 435 -0.94 3.02 -15.04
CA ALA A 435 -0.36 2.10 -16.02
C ALA A 435 -0.82 0.64 -15.80
N ILE A 436 -1.02 0.22 -14.55
CA ILE A 436 -1.59 -1.10 -14.22
C ILE A 436 -3.03 -1.20 -14.70
N HIS A 437 -3.85 -0.19 -14.45
CA HIS A 437 -5.25 -0.16 -14.92
C HIS A 437 -5.33 -0.19 -16.44
N GLU A 438 -4.51 0.60 -17.16
CA GLU A 438 -4.40 0.55 -18.61
C GLU A 438 -4.04 -0.87 -19.11
N THR A 439 -3.08 -1.52 -18.45
CA THR A 439 -2.71 -2.91 -18.77
C THR A 439 -3.87 -3.88 -18.56
N LEU A 440 -4.66 -3.75 -17.49
CA LEU A 440 -5.84 -4.59 -17.25
C LEU A 440 -6.91 -4.41 -18.34
N LEU A 441 -7.20 -3.17 -18.73
CA LEU A 441 -8.14 -2.87 -19.79
C LEU A 441 -7.68 -3.43 -21.14
N ASP A 442 -6.39 -3.34 -21.46
CA ASP A 442 -5.84 -3.89 -22.71
C ASP A 442 -5.92 -5.43 -22.72
N LEU A 443 -5.65 -6.09 -21.57
CA LEU A 443 -5.82 -7.54 -21.43
C LEU A 443 -7.29 -7.96 -21.60
N ALA A 444 -8.23 -7.22 -21.01
CA ALA A 444 -9.66 -7.47 -21.19
C ALA A 444 -10.08 -7.29 -22.66
N LYS A 445 -9.63 -6.21 -23.34
CA LYS A 445 -9.86 -5.99 -24.77
C LYS A 445 -9.28 -7.10 -25.64
N SER A 446 -8.21 -7.75 -25.23
CA SER A 446 -7.67 -8.94 -25.91
C SER A 446 -8.54 -10.19 -25.74
N GLY A 447 -9.62 -10.10 -24.97
CA GLY A 447 -10.58 -11.15 -24.69
C GLY A 447 -10.30 -11.97 -23.41
N MET A 448 -9.37 -11.55 -22.55
CA MET A 448 -9.12 -12.17 -21.26
C MET A 448 -10.24 -11.80 -20.28
N SER A 449 -10.73 -12.77 -19.50
CA SER A 449 -11.66 -12.49 -18.38
C SER A 449 -10.86 -12.20 -17.13
N ILE A 450 -11.20 -11.14 -16.39
CA ILE A 450 -10.42 -10.67 -15.26
C ILE A 450 -11.28 -10.63 -14.00
N LEU A 451 -10.79 -11.24 -12.92
CA LEU A 451 -11.32 -11.05 -11.56
C LEU A 451 -10.40 -10.07 -10.84
N PHE A 452 -10.88 -8.85 -10.60
CA PHE A 452 -10.12 -7.75 -10.02
C PHE A 452 -10.52 -7.51 -8.58
N ILE A 453 -9.56 -7.51 -7.67
CA ILE A 453 -9.75 -7.27 -6.24
C ILE A 453 -8.96 -6.04 -5.85
N SER A 454 -9.62 -5.04 -5.26
CA SER A 454 -8.97 -3.89 -4.64
C SER A 454 -9.72 -3.45 -3.38
N SER A 455 -8.98 -2.97 -2.41
CA SER A 455 -9.53 -2.30 -1.22
C SER A 455 -9.91 -0.85 -1.50
N GLU A 456 -9.40 -0.27 -2.60
CA GLU A 456 -9.70 1.09 -3.02
C GLU A 456 -10.93 1.07 -3.94
N ILE A 457 -12.04 1.59 -3.42
CA ILE A 457 -13.33 1.56 -4.14
C ILE A 457 -13.26 2.29 -5.48
N GLU A 458 -12.53 3.40 -5.54
CA GLU A 458 -12.36 4.21 -6.75
C GLU A 458 -11.72 3.40 -7.88
N GLU A 459 -10.75 2.52 -7.56
CA GLU A 459 -10.13 1.65 -8.54
C GLU A 459 -11.13 0.64 -9.10
N VAL A 460 -11.90 0.00 -8.20
CA VAL A 460 -12.91 -0.98 -8.59
C VAL A 460 -13.96 -0.33 -9.49
N LEU A 461 -14.48 0.85 -9.10
CA LEU A 461 -15.50 1.56 -9.87
C LEU A 461 -14.96 2.16 -11.18
N GLY A 462 -13.65 2.44 -11.23
CA GLY A 462 -12.98 3.03 -12.40
C GLY A 462 -12.59 2.03 -13.49
N VAL A 463 -12.45 0.74 -13.15
CA VAL A 463 -11.88 -0.27 -14.06
C VAL A 463 -12.87 -1.39 -14.39
N CYS A 464 -13.81 -1.71 -13.47
CA CYS A 464 -14.67 -2.88 -13.60
C CYS A 464 -15.95 -2.62 -14.41
N ASP A 465 -16.45 -3.64 -15.10
CA ASP A 465 -17.74 -3.65 -15.77
C ASP A 465 -18.88 -3.96 -14.80
N ARG A 466 -18.62 -4.90 -13.87
CA ARG A 466 -19.53 -5.29 -12.77
C ARG A 466 -18.75 -5.42 -11.48
N VAL A 467 -19.42 -5.24 -10.36
CA VAL A 467 -18.85 -5.33 -9.02
C VAL A 467 -19.71 -6.19 -8.13
N LEU A 468 -19.11 -7.18 -7.50
CA LEU A 468 -19.71 -7.96 -6.41
C LEU A 468 -19.23 -7.41 -5.07
N VAL A 469 -20.15 -7.03 -4.22
CA VAL A 469 -19.83 -6.65 -2.84
C VAL A 469 -19.80 -7.92 -1.98
N ILE A 470 -18.66 -8.15 -1.37
CA ILE A 470 -18.44 -9.29 -0.47
C ILE A 470 -18.55 -8.82 0.98
N HIS A 471 -19.31 -9.52 1.77
CA HIS A 471 -19.50 -9.27 3.19
C HIS A 471 -19.52 -10.57 3.96
N GLN A 472 -18.60 -10.74 4.93
CA GLN A 472 -18.50 -11.94 5.77
C GLN A 472 -18.51 -13.25 4.98
N GLY A 473 -17.72 -13.34 3.90
CA GLY A 473 -17.59 -14.53 3.08
C GLY A 473 -18.81 -14.86 2.20
N LYS A 474 -19.72 -13.91 1.94
CA LYS A 474 -20.89 -14.04 1.07
C LYS A 474 -20.93 -12.94 0.01
N VAL A 475 -21.54 -13.24 -1.14
CA VAL A 475 -21.93 -12.22 -2.10
C VAL A 475 -23.16 -11.49 -1.57
N GLN A 476 -23.01 -10.22 -1.21
CA GLN A 476 -24.09 -9.40 -0.66
C GLN A 476 -25.00 -8.83 -1.76
N VAL A 477 -24.39 -8.25 -2.78
CA VAL A 477 -25.10 -7.61 -3.89
C VAL A 477 -24.15 -7.42 -5.08
N GLN A 478 -24.73 -7.33 -6.27
CA GLN A 478 -24.06 -7.04 -7.53
C GLN A 478 -24.47 -5.68 -8.05
N PHE A 479 -23.49 -4.92 -8.58
CA PHE A 479 -23.69 -3.68 -9.31
C PHE A 479 -23.08 -3.77 -10.70
N THR A 480 -23.70 -3.08 -11.67
CA THR A 480 -23.22 -2.96 -13.06
C THR A 480 -22.95 -1.48 -13.37
N ALA A 481 -21.90 -1.22 -14.15
CA ALA A 481 -21.59 0.15 -14.59
C ALA A 481 -22.75 0.77 -15.41
N PRO A 482 -23.02 2.09 -15.30
CA PRO A 482 -22.30 3.07 -14.46
C PRO A 482 -22.68 2.95 -12.97
N PHE A 483 -21.69 3.02 -12.08
CA PHE A 483 -21.86 2.78 -10.66
C PHE A 483 -22.30 4.03 -9.89
N ASN A 484 -23.11 3.81 -8.84
CA ASN A 484 -23.32 4.80 -7.80
C ASN A 484 -22.44 4.47 -6.58
N GLN A 485 -21.33 5.21 -6.39
CA GLN A 485 -20.37 4.97 -5.33
C GLN A 485 -21.01 4.89 -3.94
N LYS A 486 -21.98 5.78 -3.62
CA LYS A 486 -22.64 5.77 -2.31
C LYS A 486 -23.41 4.48 -2.05
N GLN A 487 -24.06 3.91 -3.08
CA GLN A 487 -24.78 2.65 -2.96
C GLN A 487 -23.82 1.47 -2.77
N VAL A 488 -22.71 1.45 -3.53
CA VAL A 488 -21.70 0.39 -3.39
C VAL A 488 -21.05 0.42 -2.02
N VAL A 489 -20.69 1.60 -1.51
CA VAL A 489 -20.12 1.76 -0.16
C VAL A 489 -21.13 1.37 0.93
N ALA A 490 -22.40 1.74 0.81
CA ALA A 490 -23.45 1.36 1.76
C ALA A 490 -23.60 -0.17 1.86
N ALA A 491 -23.43 -0.87 0.75
CA ALA A 491 -23.49 -2.33 0.72
C ALA A 491 -22.34 -3.01 1.48
N PHE A 492 -21.17 -2.36 1.64
CA PHE A 492 -20.08 -2.90 2.49
C PHE A 492 -20.48 -3.09 3.94
N PHE A 493 -21.44 -2.29 4.41
CA PHE A 493 -21.99 -2.32 5.77
C PHE A 493 -23.28 -3.10 5.88
N GLY A 494 -23.63 -3.91 4.86
CA GLY A 494 -24.85 -4.72 4.85
C GLY A 494 -26.14 -3.95 4.56
N GLN A 495 -26.05 -2.67 4.15
CA GLN A 495 -27.22 -1.85 3.81
C GLN A 495 -27.58 -2.06 2.32
N THR A 496 -28.64 -2.82 2.06
CA THR A 496 -29.10 -3.18 0.70
C THR A 496 -30.28 -2.33 0.22
N SER A 497 -30.38 -1.07 0.61
CA SER A 497 -31.49 -0.20 0.20
C SER A 497 -31.38 0.13 -1.32
N GLY A 498 -32.13 -0.62 -2.16
CA GLY A 498 -32.38 -0.27 -3.56
C GLY A 498 -31.75 -1.13 -4.65
N ALA A 499 -31.10 -2.25 -4.35
CA ALA A 499 -30.61 -3.18 -5.38
C ALA A 499 -31.71 -4.20 -5.72
N LYS A 500 -32.08 -4.31 -6.99
CA LYS A 500 -32.92 -5.41 -7.49
C LYS A 500 -32.11 -6.71 -7.46
N HIS A 501 -32.63 -7.72 -6.79
CA HIS A 501 -32.26 -9.11 -7.06
C HIS A 501 -32.93 -9.49 -8.39
N ASP A 502 -32.18 -9.53 -9.48
CA ASP A 502 -32.55 -10.23 -10.72
C ASP A 502 -31.58 -11.37 -10.95
#